data_6b0baaa201f55ec74dff8b51740d17d1
#
_entry.id   6b0baaa201f55ec74dff8b51740d17d1
#
_cell.length_a   1.000
_cell.length_b   1.000
_cell.length_c   1.000
_cell.angle_alpha   90.00
_cell.angle_beta   90.00
_cell.angle_gamma   90.00
#
_symmetry.space_group_name_H-M   'P 1'
#
loop_
_entity.id
_entity.type
_entity.pdbx_description
1 polymer ?
#
loop_
_entity_poly.entity_id
_entity_poly.type
_entity_poly.pdbx_seq_one_letter_code
_entity_poly.pdbx_strand_id
1 'polypeptide(L)'
;DKYHTMGYYLSITPFRWMEIAYTCTLLKSTKIVDGVEDKEHPGLHRKDRYFSLKLQPVREKPGKWWPSVAIGVNDLDFRVNWLKTQHETDVSRVVNSYFSNYYVALSKHFRLKGNVLGVHMAYRHWRWSLNSKWNGPVGGITFSPSFQKNFRLIAEYTGDDVNVGFDWKLWKHLLVQ
;
A
#
# COMPACT_ATOMS: atom_id res chain seq x y z
N ASP A 1 -22.50 1.94 -1.79
CA ASP A 1 -21.12 2.35 -1.38
C ASP A 1 -20.65 1.47 -0.25
N LYS A 2 -19.84 0.48 -0.59
CA LYS A 2 -19.51 -0.59 0.35
C LYS A 2 -18.49 -0.20 1.42
N TYR A 3 -17.69 0.87 1.22
CA TYR A 3 -16.60 1.17 2.16
C TYR A 3 -16.38 2.68 2.30
N HIS A 4 -16.86 3.25 3.38
CA HIS A 4 -16.36 4.54 3.82
C HIS A 4 -15.15 4.28 4.69
N THR A 5 -13.97 4.51 4.15
CA THR A 5 -12.69 4.38 4.86
C THR A 5 -11.97 5.72 4.85
N MET A 6 -11.30 6.02 5.93
CA MET A 6 -10.38 7.15 6.00
C MET A 6 -9.03 6.63 6.49
N GLY A 7 -7.99 6.92 5.73
CA GLY A 7 -6.65 6.49 6.05
C GLY A 7 -5.69 7.66 6.21
N TYR A 8 -4.81 7.59 7.19
CA TYR A 8 -3.64 8.45 7.29
C TYR A 8 -2.39 7.61 7.37
N TYR A 9 -1.34 8.10 6.79
CA TYR A 9 -0.05 7.47 6.91
C TYR A 9 1.03 8.52 7.19
N LEU A 10 2.05 8.08 7.92
CA LEU A 10 3.27 8.81 8.13
C LEU A 10 4.42 7.91 7.70
N SER A 11 5.25 8.37 6.78
CA SER A 11 6.44 7.62 6.36
C SER A 11 7.71 8.39 6.63
N ILE A 12 8.77 7.65 6.96
CA ILE A 12 10.13 8.15 7.11
C ILE A 12 11.07 7.28 6.27
N THR A 13 12.06 7.90 5.68
CA THR A 13 13.10 7.24 4.88
C THR A 13 14.46 7.50 5.54
N PRO A 14 14.81 6.74 6.61
CA PRO A 14 16.05 6.98 7.36
C PRO A 14 17.29 6.69 6.52
N PHE A 15 17.17 5.76 5.57
CA PHE A 15 18.20 5.43 4.59
C PHE A 15 17.63 5.42 3.20
N ARG A 16 18.45 5.70 2.18
CA ARG A 16 18.03 5.71 0.76
C ARG A 16 17.45 4.38 0.26
N TRP A 17 17.65 3.30 0.99
CA TRP A 17 17.21 1.95 0.66
C TRP A 17 16.12 1.41 1.60
N MET A 18 15.69 2.21 2.61
CA MET A 18 14.71 1.79 3.61
C MET A 18 13.65 2.86 3.83
N GLU A 19 12.41 2.45 3.84
CA GLU A 19 11.25 3.26 4.20
C GLU A 19 10.46 2.54 5.29
N ILE A 20 10.08 3.25 6.32
CA ILE A 20 9.20 2.79 7.39
C ILE A 20 7.96 3.67 7.35
N ALA A 21 6.80 3.07 7.36
CA ALA A 21 5.54 3.80 7.42
C ALA A 21 4.66 3.31 8.56
N TYR A 22 3.95 4.24 9.16
CA TYR A 22 2.85 3.98 10.07
C TYR A 22 1.55 4.34 9.37
N THR A 23 0.62 3.42 9.35
CA THR A 23 -0.71 3.61 8.74
C THR A 23 -1.79 3.42 9.80
N CYS A 24 -2.78 4.30 9.77
CA CYS A 24 -4.00 4.18 10.54
C CYS A 24 -5.19 4.27 9.59
N THR A 25 -5.96 3.21 9.50
CA THR A 25 -7.19 3.14 8.70
C THR A 25 -8.40 3.13 9.61
N LEU A 26 -9.31 4.04 9.39
CA LEU A 26 -10.61 4.08 10.05
C LEU A 26 -11.63 3.45 9.11
N LEU A 27 -12.33 2.47 9.62
CA LEU A 27 -13.37 1.73 8.90
C LEU A 27 -14.74 2.09 9.46
N LYS A 28 -15.71 2.28 8.59
CA LYS A 28 -17.10 2.45 8.99
C LYS A 28 -17.60 1.15 9.61
N SER A 29 -18.08 1.24 10.83
CA SER A 29 -18.67 0.11 11.56
C SER A 29 -19.77 0.62 12.49
N THR A 30 -20.57 -0.28 12.98
CA THR A 30 -21.53 -0.03 14.05
C THR A 30 -20.80 -0.03 15.39
N LYS A 31 -21.27 0.78 16.32
CA LYS A 31 -20.77 0.81 17.70
C LYS A 31 -21.52 -0.24 18.53
N ILE A 32 -20.83 -0.93 19.40
CA ILE A 32 -21.45 -1.78 20.41
C ILE A 32 -21.62 -0.95 21.68
N VAL A 33 -22.87 -0.69 22.07
CA VAL A 33 -23.22 0.01 23.31
C VAL A 33 -23.96 -0.98 24.17
N ASP A 34 -23.46 -1.21 25.38
CA ASP A 34 -24.04 -2.16 26.36
C ASP A 34 -24.28 -3.58 25.80
N GLY A 35 -23.38 -4.04 24.95
CA GLY A 35 -23.46 -5.37 24.31
C GLY A 35 -24.43 -5.46 23.12
N VAL A 36 -25.07 -4.37 22.74
CA VAL A 36 -26.00 -4.28 21.60
C VAL A 36 -25.36 -3.47 20.47
N GLU A 37 -25.48 -3.99 19.25
CA GLU A 37 -24.98 -3.31 18.05
C GLU A 37 -25.91 -2.15 17.68
N ASP A 38 -25.41 -0.91 17.78
CA ASP A 38 -26.11 0.29 17.34
C ASP A 38 -26.01 0.42 15.81
N LYS A 39 -27.03 -0.07 15.12
CA LYS A 39 -27.14 -0.02 13.66
C LYS A 39 -27.63 1.32 13.13
N GLU A 40 -28.21 2.16 13.99
CA GLU A 40 -28.80 3.43 13.59
C GLU A 40 -27.75 4.53 13.42
N HIS A 41 -26.63 4.43 14.15
CA HIS A 41 -25.56 5.42 14.13
C HIS A 41 -24.23 4.83 13.66
N PRO A 42 -24.12 4.40 12.39
CA PRO A 42 -22.86 3.89 11.87
C PRO A 42 -21.83 5.01 11.76
N GLY A 43 -20.61 4.76 12.24
CA GLY A 43 -19.52 5.72 12.24
C GLY A 43 -18.16 5.06 12.00
N LEU A 44 -17.09 5.86 12.00
CA LEU A 44 -15.72 5.36 11.84
C LEU A 44 -15.20 4.82 13.18
N HIS A 45 -15.83 3.76 13.67
CA HIS A 45 -15.54 3.21 15.00
C HIS A 45 -14.43 2.17 15.01
N ARG A 46 -14.18 1.51 13.89
CA ARG A 46 -13.16 0.47 13.78
C ARG A 46 -11.86 1.06 13.28
N LYS A 47 -10.77 0.82 14.02
CA LYS A 47 -9.44 1.33 13.70
C LYS A 47 -8.50 0.16 13.43
N ASP A 48 -7.83 0.20 12.30
CA ASP A 48 -6.70 -0.67 12.02
C ASP A 48 -5.42 0.17 11.97
N ARG A 49 -4.38 -0.27 12.67
CA ARG A 49 -3.10 0.44 12.78
C ARG A 49 -1.98 -0.54 12.58
N TYR A 50 -1.09 -0.21 11.66
CA TYR A 50 0.03 -1.08 11.36
C TYR A 50 1.28 -0.30 10.94
N PHE A 51 2.41 -0.98 11.05
CA PHE A 51 3.67 -0.54 10.49
C PHE A 51 3.97 -1.27 9.21
N SER A 52 4.59 -0.57 8.28
CA SER A 52 5.09 -1.13 7.02
C SER A 52 6.58 -0.91 6.92
N LEU A 53 7.28 -1.87 6.34
CA LEU A 53 8.70 -1.78 6.02
C LEU A 53 8.89 -2.07 4.53
N LYS A 54 9.64 -1.19 3.88
CA LYS A 54 10.07 -1.39 2.49
C LYS A 54 11.58 -1.26 2.41
N LEU A 55 12.20 -2.21 1.78
CA LEU A 55 13.63 -2.25 1.50
C LEU A 55 13.84 -2.23 -0.01
N GLN A 56 14.80 -1.45 -0.48
CA GLN A 56 15.19 -1.36 -1.89
C GLN A 56 16.65 -1.78 -2.06
N PRO A 57 16.96 -3.09 -2.08
CA PRO A 57 18.32 -3.59 -2.17
C PRO A 57 18.98 -3.27 -3.52
N VAL A 58 18.21 -3.17 -4.59
CA VAL A 58 18.72 -2.84 -5.92
C VAL A 58 18.08 -1.57 -6.43
N ARG A 59 18.92 -0.62 -6.86
CA ARG A 59 18.47 0.62 -7.50
C ARG A 59 18.77 0.59 -8.98
N GLU A 60 17.81 1.00 -9.75
CA GLU A 60 18.01 1.29 -11.17
C GLU A 60 19.08 2.37 -11.35
N LYS A 61 19.96 2.16 -12.33
CA LYS A 61 20.92 3.19 -12.78
C LYS A 61 20.60 3.56 -14.23
N PRO A 62 20.70 4.85 -14.58
CA PRO A 62 20.54 5.29 -15.95
C PRO A 62 21.48 4.55 -16.90
N GLY A 63 20.97 4.10 -18.06
CA GLY A 63 21.75 3.36 -19.05
C GLY A 63 22.04 1.89 -18.72
N LYS A 64 21.62 1.41 -17.55
CA LYS A 64 21.76 -0.02 -17.21
C LYS A 64 20.43 -0.74 -17.43
N TRP A 65 20.50 -2.03 -17.76
CA TRP A 65 19.31 -2.84 -18.08
C TRP A 65 18.53 -3.32 -16.85
N TRP A 66 19.19 -3.47 -15.68
CA TRP A 66 18.54 -3.97 -14.48
C TRP A 66 17.52 -2.99 -13.91
N PRO A 67 16.40 -3.51 -13.41
CA PRO A 67 15.40 -2.72 -12.72
C PRO A 67 15.79 -2.39 -11.28
N SER A 68 15.07 -1.47 -10.65
CA SER A 68 15.01 -1.38 -9.21
C SER A 68 14.24 -2.58 -8.66
N VAL A 69 14.72 -3.13 -7.54
CA VAL A 69 14.04 -4.19 -6.81
C VAL A 69 13.70 -3.68 -5.42
N ALA A 70 12.44 -3.82 -5.03
CA ALA A 70 12.00 -3.54 -3.67
C ALA A 70 11.28 -4.76 -3.09
N ILE A 71 11.50 -4.99 -1.82
CA ILE A 71 10.76 -5.97 -1.03
C ILE A 71 10.09 -5.25 0.13
N GLY A 72 8.91 -5.66 0.49
CA GLY A 72 8.22 -4.99 1.58
C GLY A 72 7.22 -5.88 2.28
N VAL A 73 6.85 -5.41 3.44
CA VAL A 73 5.83 -6.01 4.28
C VAL A 73 4.95 -4.89 4.80
N ASN A 74 3.66 -5.04 4.64
CA ASN A 74 2.65 -4.22 5.29
C ASN A 74 2.12 -4.98 6.49
N ASP A 75 1.83 -4.24 7.55
CA ASP A 75 1.38 -4.80 8.80
C ASP A 75 2.43 -5.78 9.38
N LEU A 76 3.59 -5.19 9.72
CA LEU A 76 4.56 -5.82 10.58
C LEU A 76 3.92 -6.01 11.96
N ASP A 77 3.20 -7.10 12.11
CA ASP A 77 2.74 -7.52 13.43
C ASP A 77 3.95 -8.00 14.22
N PHE A 78 4.57 -7.07 14.97
CA PHE A 78 5.59 -7.43 15.98
C PHE A 78 4.99 -8.26 17.13
N ARG A 79 3.69 -8.37 17.20
CA ARG A 79 3.01 -9.40 17.97
C ARG A 79 3.10 -10.73 17.24
N VAL A 80 4.35 -11.07 16.90
CA VAL A 80 4.69 -12.36 16.36
C VAL A 80 4.01 -13.38 17.26
N ASN A 81 3.26 -14.25 16.67
CA ASN A 81 2.61 -15.43 17.24
C ASN A 81 3.52 -16.37 18.05
N TRP A 82 4.37 -15.83 18.90
CA TRP A 82 5.05 -16.59 19.95
C TRP A 82 4.07 -17.03 21.04
N LEU A 83 2.92 -16.38 21.10
CA LEU A 83 1.80 -16.68 21.96
C LEU A 83 0.59 -17.13 21.11
N LYS A 84 0.76 -18.04 20.18
CA LYS A 84 -0.32 -18.91 19.73
C LYS A 84 -0.71 -19.84 20.89
N THR A 85 -1.23 -19.26 21.91
CA THR A 85 -2.05 -20.00 22.86
C THR A 85 -3.39 -20.28 22.18
N GLN A 86 -3.69 -21.51 22.09
CA GLN A 86 -4.74 -22.32 21.51
C GLN A 86 -6.21 -21.85 21.70
N HIS A 87 -6.51 -20.58 21.79
CA HIS A 87 -7.87 -20.05 21.83
C HIS A 87 -8.10 -18.99 20.75
N GLU A 88 -8.03 -19.44 19.51
CA GLU A 88 -8.31 -18.62 18.31
C GLU A 88 -9.83 -18.50 18.04
N THR A 89 -10.63 -18.29 19.05
CA THR A 89 -12.05 -17.93 18.87
C THR A 89 -12.30 -16.43 19.05
N ASP A 90 -11.26 -15.64 19.31
CA ASP A 90 -11.41 -14.21 19.48
C ASP A 90 -11.30 -13.47 18.15
N VAL A 91 -12.44 -13.26 17.51
CA VAL A 91 -12.60 -12.53 16.26
C VAL A 91 -11.97 -11.12 16.31
N SER A 92 -11.81 -10.55 17.51
CA SER A 92 -11.23 -9.21 17.69
C SER A 92 -9.72 -9.17 17.37
N ARG A 93 -8.99 -10.26 17.56
CA ARG A 93 -7.55 -10.36 17.23
C ARG A 93 -7.30 -10.58 15.74
N VAL A 94 -8.27 -11.19 15.10
CA VAL A 94 -8.27 -11.49 13.67
C VAL A 94 -8.33 -10.23 12.84
N VAL A 95 -8.92 -9.18 13.38
CA VAL A 95 -9.17 -7.91 12.69
C VAL A 95 -7.95 -7.01 12.59
N ASN A 96 -6.97 -7.17 13.46
CA ASN A 96 -5.79 -6.30 13.50
C ASN A 96 -4.70 -6.63 12.46
N SER A 97 -4.89 -7.63 11.63
CA SER A 97 -3.94 -8.03 10.58
C SER A 97 -4.56 -8.06 9.19
N TYR A 98 -5.65 -7.33 8.99
CA TYR A 98 -6.40 -7.33 7.74
C TYR A 98 -5.56 -6.90 6.54
N PHE A 99 -4.63 -5.97 6.73
CA PHE A 99 -3.76 -5.45 5.68
C PHE A 99 -2.40 -6.16 5.59
N SER A 100 -2.20 -7.25 6.36
CA SER A 100 -0.92 -7.95 6.37
C SER A 100 -0.63 -8.64 5.05
N ASN A 101 0.41 -8.17 4.38
CA ASN A 101 0.89 -8.74 3.13
C ASN A 101 2.39 -8.54 2.95
N TYR A 102 2.99 -9.41 2.14
CA TYR A 102 4.37 -9.31 1.66
C TYR A 102 4.34 -9.02 0.18
N TYR A 103 5.32 -8.28 -0.31
CA TYR A 103 5.46 -8.05 -1.74
C TYR A 103 6.91 -7.97 -2.19
N VAL A 104 7.10 -8.29 -3.44
CA VAL A 104 8.31 -7.98 -4.19
C VAL A 104 7.93 -7.13 -5.39
N ALA A 105 8.64 -6.06 -5.64
CA ALA A 105 8.35 -5.13 -6.72
C ALA A 105 9.59 -4.86 -7.58
N LEU A 106 9.36 -4.77 -8.87
CA LEU A 106 10.34 -4.42 -9.89
C LEU A 106 9.89 -3.14 -10.58
N SER A 107 10.80 -2.21 -10.79
CA SER A 107 10.51 -0.94 -11.46
C SER A 107 11.61 -0.59 -12.44
N LYS A 108 11.21 -0.21 -13.66
CA LYS A 108 12.13 0.21 -14.71
C LYS A 108 11.63 1.45 -15.41
N HIS A 109 12.52 2.41 -15.65
CA HIS A 109 12.20 3.65 -16.34
C HIS A 109 12.95 3.73 -17.67
N PHE A 110 12.20 4.08 -18.72
CA PHE A 110 12.71 4.28 -20.08
C PHE A 110 12.60 5.76 -20.45
N ARG A 111 13.68 6.31 -20.96
CA ARG A 111 13.71 7.68 -21.46
C ARG A 111 13.52 7.67 -22.97
N LEU A 112 12.42 8.27 -23.45
CA LEU A 112 12.01 8.29 -24.85
C LEU A 112 11.88 9.75 -25.31
N LYS A 113 12.87 10.25 -26.01
CA LYS A 113 12.86 11.64 -26.55
C LYS A 113 12.48 12.69 -25.49
N GLY A 114 13.04 12.58 -24.28
CA GLY A 114 12.76 13.50 -23.18
C GLY A 114 11.57 13.12 -22.29
N ASN A 115 10.67 12.25 -22.75
CA ASN A 115 9.62 11.68 -21.94
C ASN A 115 10.19 10.54 -21.08
N VAL A 116 9.53 10.24 -19.98
CA VAL A 116 9.88 9.10 -19.12
C VAL A 116 8.68 8.17 -19.00
N LEU A 117 8.89 6.92 -19.43
CA LEU A 117 7.94 5.84 -19.25
C LEU A 117 8.45 4.94 -18.11
N GLY A 118 7.68 4.81 -17.05
CA GLY A 118 7.94 3.85 -15.96
C GLY A 118 7.06 2.61 -16.12
N VAL A 119 7.67 1.44 -15.92
CA VAL A 119 6.96 0.16 -15.85
C VAL A 119 7.22 -0.42 -14.48
N HIS A 120 6.16 -0.81 -13.80
CA HIS A 120 6.17 -1.32 -12.44
C HIS A 120 5.43 -2.65 -12.41
N MET A 121 6.04 -3.65 -11.81
CA MET A 121 5.43 -4.98 -11.62
C MET A 121 5.69 -5.40 -10.18
N ALA A 122 4.72 -6.02 -9.56
CA ALA A 122 4.91 -6.59 -8.24
C ALA A 122 4.12 -7.89 -8.11
N TYR A 123 4.58 -8.73 -7.22
CA TYR A 123 3.83 -9.86 -6.74
C TYR A 123 3.53 -9.63 -5.27
N ARG A 124 2.27 -9.79 -4.90
CA ARG A 124 1.76 -9.57 -3.56
C ARG A 124 1.17 -10.85 -3.01
N HIS A 125 1.49 -11.15 -1.76
CA HIS A 125 0.95 -12.27 -1.01
C HIS A 125 0.33 -11.78 0.29
N TRP A 126 -0.96 -11.99 0.43
CA TRP A 126 -1.70 -11.68 1.65
C TRP A 126 -1.59 -12.82 2.63
N ARG A 127 -1.29 -12.49 3.85
CA ARG A 127 -1.10 -13.46 4.93
C ARG A 127 -2.41 -14.12 5.34
N TRP A 128 -3.53 -13.43 5.15
CA TRP A 128 -4.85 -13.88 5.52
C TRP A 128 -5.52 -14.66 4.40
N SER A 129 -6.11 -15.82 4.77
CA SER A 129 -6.84 -16.68 3.82
C SER A 129 -8.04 -15.96 3.20
N LEU A 130 -8.73 -15.10 3.96
CA LEU A 130 -9.85 -14.29 3.46
C LEU A 130 -9.45 -13.28 2.38
N ASN A 131 -8.18 -12.86 2.40
CA ASN A 131 -7.62 -11.92 1.45
C ASN A 131 -6.82 -12.63 0.34
N SER A 132 -6.77 -13.95 0.34
CA SER A 132 -6.01 -14.74 -0.63
C SER A 132 -6.43 -14.52 -2.08
N LYS A 133 -7.66 -14.10 -2.32
CA LYS A 133 -8.16 -13.70 -3.65
C LYS A 133 -7.38 -12.52 -4.27
N TRP A 134 -6.71 -11.73 -3.45
CA TRP A 134 -5.85 -10.61 -3.87
C TRP A 134 -4.38 -10.98 -3.97
N ASN A 135 -4.04 -12.27 -3.78
CA ASN A 135 -2.70 -12.76 -4.06
C ASN A 135 -2.46 -12.75 -5.56
N GLY A 136 -1.28 -12.33 -5.96
CA GLY A 136 -0.92 -12.41 -7.36
C GLY A 136 -0.17 -11.20 -7.87
N PRO A 137 0.00 -11.16 -9.20
CA PRO A 137 0.67 -10.06 -9.86
C PRO A 137 -0.17 -8.79 -9.84
N VAL A 138 0.48 -7.69 -9.57
CA VAL A 138 -0.03 -6.33 -9.72
C VAL A 138 0.99 -5.53 -10.50
N GLY A 139 0.57 -4.42 -11.09
CA GLY A 139 1.52 -3.62 -11.85
C GLY A 139 0.93 -2.32 -12.33
N GLY A 140 1.77 -1.50 -12.93
CA GLY A 140 1.33 -0.25 -13.48
C GLY A 140 2.34 0.37 -14.42
N ILE A 141 1.89 1.36 -15.13
CA ILE A 141 2.70 2.20 -15.99
C ILE A 141 2.58 3.65 -15.54
N THR A 142 3.67 4.36 -15.66
CA THR A 142 3.71 5.80 -15.41
C THR A 142 4.28 6.52 -16.62
N PHE A 143 3.72 7.67 -16.95
CA PHE A 143 4.21 8.48 -18.06
C PHE A 143 4.40 9.92 -17.63
N SER A 144 5.62 10.42 -17.76
CA SER A 144 5.97 11.82 -17.52
C SER A 144 6.37 12.48 -18.85
N PRO A 145 5.57 13.42 -19.36
CA PRO A 145 5.84 14.09 -20.62
C PRO A 145 7.01 15.07 -20.49
N SER A 146 7.76 15.24 -21.57
CA SER A 146 8.94 16.11 -21.62
C SER A 146 8.62 17.58 -21.40
N PHE A 147 7.44 18.03 -21.82
CA PHE A 147 6.99 19.42 -21.71
C PHE A 147 6.54 19.79 -20.28
N GLN A 148 6.20 18.79 -19.44
CA GLN A 148 5.79 19.02 -18.05
C GLN A 148 6.37 17.96 -17.12
N LYS A 149 7.61 18.16 -16.72
CA LYS A 149 8.38 17.20 -15.90
C LYS A 149 7.83 16.97 -14.49
N ASN A 150 6.99 17.89 -14.02
CA ASN A 150 6.36 17.81 -12.71
C ASN A 150 5.01 17.08 -12.74
N PHE A 151 4.56 16.66 -13.92
CA PHE A 151 3.32 15.95 -14.15
C PHE A 151 3.59 14.50 -14.52
N ARG A 152 2.79 13.58 -13.99
CA ARG A 152 2.90 12.17 -14.27
C ARG A 152 1.51 11.55 -14.35
N LEU A 153 1.24 10.89 -15.45
CA LEU A 153 0.07 10.01 -15.59
C LEU A 153 0.39 8.64 -15.01
N ILE A 154 -0.60 8.01 -14.43
CA ILE A 154 -0.49 6.71 -13.77
C ILE A 154 -1.66 5.85 -14.24
N ALA A 155 -1.36 4.61 -14.64
CA ALA A 155 -2.35 3.57 -14.81
C ALA A 155 -1.85 2.32 -14.06
N GLU A 156 -2.69 1.72 -13.25
CA GLU A 156 -2.32 0.58 -12.43
C GLU A 156 -3.38 -0.51 -12.43
N TYR A 157 -2.92 -1.74 -12.32
CA TYR A 157 -3.73 -2.92 -12.08
C TYR A 157 -3.43 -3.42 -10.67
N THR A 158 -4.45 -3.46 -9.84
CA THR A 158 -4.33 -3.79 -8.40
C THR A 158 -4.52 -5.28 -8.11
N GLY A 159 -4.73 -6.10 -9.16
CA GLY A 159 -5.06 -7.51 -9.04
C GLY A 159 -6.56 -7.80 -9.23
N ASP A 160 -7.39 -6.78 -9.09
CA ASP A 160 -8.86 -6.86 -9.21
C ASP A 160 -9.38 -5.77 -10.15
N ASP A 161 -8.89 -4.54 -9.95
CA ASP A 161 -9.33 -3.33 -10.65
C ASP A 161 -8.20 -2.66 -11.42
N VAL A 162 -8.57 -1.88 -12.42
CA VAL A 162 -7.69 -0.95 -13.14
C VAL A 162 -8.01 0.47 -12.70
N ASN A 163 -7.01 1.16 -12.17
CA ASN A 163 -7.12 2.56 -11.76
C ASN A 163 -6.30 3.45 -12.69
N VAL A 164 -6.78 4.67 -12.90
CA VAL A 164 -6.08 5.71 -13.66
C VAL A 164 -6.06 6.97 -12.82
N GLY A 165 -4.90 7.62 -12.78
CA GLY A 165 -4.71 8.83 -12.00
C GLY A 165 -3.56 9.68 -12.53
N PHE A 166 -3.26 10.72 -11.81
CA PHE A 166 -2.11 11.56 -12.10
C PHE A 166 -1.50 12.12 -10.81
N ASP A 167 -0.20 12.43 -10.91
CA ASP A 167 0.51 13.25 -9.93
C ASP A 167 0.90 14.57 -10.56
N TRP A 168 0.74 15.66 -9.83
CA TRP A 168 1.25 16.95 -10.22
C TRP A 168 1.97 17.63 -9.06
N LYS A 169 3.27 17.83 -9.20
CA LYS A 169 4.07 18.56 -8.22
C LYS A 169 4.07 20.05 -8.51
N LEU A 170 3.35 20.80 -7.67
CA LEU A 170 3.25 22.26 -7.74
C LEU A 170 4.26 22.90 -6.78
N TRP A 171 4.90 23.98 -7.20
CA TRP A 171 5.80 24.82 -6.39
C TRP A 171 6.82 24.08 -5.51
N LYS A 172 7.31 22.93 -5.92
CA LYS A 172 8.27 22.08 -5.20
C LYS A 172 7.76 21.44 -3.89
N HIS A 173 6.67 21.89 -3.32
CA HIS A 173 6.20 21.49 -1.99
C HIS A 173 4.82 20.86 -1.97
N LEU A 174 3.98 21.09 -2.97
CA LEU A 174 2.63 20.55 -3.05
C LEU A 174 2.57 19.45 -4.11
N LEU A 175 2.14 18.27 -3.69
CA LEU A 175 1.82 17.17 -4.60
C LEU A 175 0.30 17.00 -4.63
N VAL A 176 -0.28 17.06 -5.82
CA VAL A 176 -1.69 16.77 -6.08
C VAL A 176 -1.77 15.40 -6.72
N GLN A 177 -2.63 14.56 -6.18
CA GLN A 177 -2.91 13.21 -6.70
C GLN A 177 -4.42 13.03 -6.91
#